data_8789107e51c9cb8594757f29ccbcc51c
#
_entry.id   8789107e51c9cb8594757f29ccbcc51c
#
_cell.length_a   1.000
_cell.length_b   1.000
_cell.length_c   1.000
_cell.angle_alpha   90.00
_cell.angle_beta   90.00
_cell.angle_gamma   90.00
#
_symmetry.space_group_name_H-M   'P 1'
#
loop_
_entity.id
_entity.type
_entity.pdbx_description
1 polymer ?
#
loop_
_entity_poly.entity_id
_entity_poly.type
_entity_poly.pdbx_seq_one_letter_code
_entity_poly.pdbx_strand_id
1 'polypeptide(L)'
;MKRLVVCLLSVPVVAFSGAAAAETWKLAPGETKTYYDADFTRVDQSSGLIVTRIAEGKANGPYKNWPASKGPILVFALDCAADKWMDLGMDFDGSKGLPKGWRKEAKIEDISGAVGKAGKLACETKDTLPKVELP
;
A
#
# COMPACT_ATOMS: atom_id res chain seq x y z
N MET A 1 -39.26 -31.82 42.57
CA MET A 1 -38.88 -31.82 41.15
C MET A 1 -38.40 -30.42 40.81
N LYS A 2 -37.07 -30.19 40.74
CA LYS A 2 -36.45 -28.89 40.37
C LYS A 2 -36.11 -28.91 38.88
N ARG A 3 -36.77 -28.07 38.09
CA ARG A 3 -36.44 -27.89 36.66
C ARG A 3 -35.28 -26.94 36.52
N LEU A 4 -34.15 -27.45 36.01
CA LEU A 4 -33.00 -26.65 35.60
C LEU A 4 -33.33 -26.03 34.23
N VAL A 5 -33.37 -24.71 34.15
CA VAL A 5 -33.46 -23.98 32.90
C VAL A 5 -32.03 -23.65 32.48
N VAL A 6 -31.54 -24.30 31.42
CA VAL A 6 -30.25 -24.01 30.82
C VAL A 6 -30.44 -22.89 29.78
N CYS A 7 -30.00 -21.66 30.09
CA CYS A 7 -29.93 -20.59 29.14
C CYS A 7 -28.70 -20.80 28.26
N LEU A 8 -28.91 -21.16 26.99
CA LEU A 8 -27.86 -21.15 25.94
C LEU A 8 -27.62 -19.71 25.50
N LEU A 9 -26.52 -19.16 25.95
CA LEU A 9 -26.01 -17.88 25.45
C LEU A 9 -25.38 -18.11 24.07
N SER A 10 -26.07 -17.74 23.00
CA SER A 10 -25.55 -17.70 21.65
C SER A 10 -24.69 -16.44 21.50
N VAL A 11 -23.38 -16.63 21.45
CA VAL A 11 -22.42 -15.55 21.13
C VAL A 11 -22.45 -15.32 19.62
N PRO A 12 -22.77 -14.12 19.12
CA PRO A 12 -22.68 -13.85 17.70
C PRO A 12 -21.20 -13.82 17.29
N VAL A 13 -20.81 -14.74 16.42
CA VAL A 13 -19.52 -14.69 15.74
C VAL A 13 -19.59 -13.56 14.71
N VAL A 14 -18.98 -12.42 15.03
CA VAL A 14 -18.77 -11.34 14.07
C VAL A 14 -17.66 -11.78 13.13
N ALA A 15 -18.01 -12.26 11.96
CA ALA A 15 -17.09 -12.51 10.89
C ALA A 15 -16.55 -11.14 10.39
N PHE A 16 -15.33 -10.79 10.75
CA PHE A 16 -14.59 -9.73 10.08
C PHE A 16 -14.26 -10.21 8.68
N SER A 17 -15.13 -9.90 7.73
CA SER A 17 -14.78 -9.94 6.31
C SER A 17 -13.72 -8.86 6.10
N GLY A 18 -12.46 -9.24 6.05
CA GLY A 18 -11.40 -8.37 5.57
C GLY A 18 -11.75 -7.96 4.15
N ALA A 19 -12.27 -6.76 3.97
CA ALA A 19 -12.42 -6.18 2.65
C ALA A 19 -11.02 -6.15 2.04
N ALA A 20 -10.82 -6.90 0.95
CA ALA A 20 -9.66 -6.73 0.11
C ALA A 20 -9.61 -5.23 -0.24
N ALA A 21 -8.54 -4.55 0.14
CA ALA A 21 -8.39 -3.14 -0.17
C ALA A 21 -8.56 -2.98 -1.68
N ALA A 22 -9.52 -2.17 -2.11
CA ALA A 22 -9.69 -1.86 -3.51
C ALA A 22 -8.39 -1.25 -4.04
N GLU A 23 -7.91 -1.74 -5.18
CA GLU A 23 -6.72 -1.20 -5.84
C GLU A 23 -7.16 -0.18 -6.88
N THR A 24 -6.66 1.03 -6.81
CA THR A 24 -6.91 2.08 -7.80
C THR A 24 -5.60 2.51 -8.43
N TRP A 25 -5.26 1.89 -9.54
CA TRP A 25 -4.05 2.19 -10.29
C TRP A 25 -4.22 3.42 -11.15
N LYS A 26 -3.39 4.43 -10.91
CA LYS A 26 -3.33 5.67 -11.67
C LYS A 26 -1.99 5.80 -12.36
N LEU A 27 -2.00 6.30 -13.60
CA LEU A 27 -0.77 6.57 -14.34
C LEU A 27 0.03 7.67 -13.63
N ALA A 28 1.33 7.44 -13.42
CA ALA A 28 2.20 8.44 -12.83
C ALA A 28 2.37 9.63 -13.81
N PRO A 29 2.48 10.86 -13.32
CA PRO A 29 2.58 12.04 -14.16
C PRO A 29 3.76 11.99 -15.16
N GLY A 30 3.46 12.21 -16.44
CA GLY A 30 4.45 12.17 -17.49
C GLY A 30 5.00 10.79 -17.86
N GLU A 31 4.40 9.72 -17.32
CA GLU A 31 4.70 8.34 -17.66
C GLU A 31 3.68 7.75 -18.63
N THR A 32 4.05 6.69 -19.33
CA THR A 32 3.18 5.97 -20.28
C THR A 32 2.84 4.55 -19.82
N LYS A 33 3.58 4.03 -18.86
CA LYS A 33 3.46 2.64 -18.42
C LYS A 33 3.70 2.43 -16.93
N THR A 34 3.97 3.47 -16.16
CA THR A 34 4.22 3.39 -14.72
C THR A 34 3.01 3.89 -13.97
N TYR A 35 2.47 3.03 -13.13
CA TYR A 35 1.25 3.26 -12.35
C TYR A 35 1.57 3.23 -10.87
N TYR A 36 0.85 4.03 -10.09
CA TYR A 36 0.86 3.95 -8.62
C TYR A 36 -0.52 3.59 -8.11
N ASP A 37 -0.58 2.93 -6.97
CA ASP A 37 -1.83 2.55 -6.32
C ASP A 37 -2.30 3.68 -5.39
N ALA A 38 -3.30 4.43 -5.84
CA ALA A 38 -3.82 5.58 -5.12
C ALA A 38 -4.54 5.18 -3.82
N ASP A 39 -5.20 4.03 -3.77
CA ASP A 39 -5.90 3.56 -2.57
C ASP A 39 -4.93 2.98 -1.53
N PHE A 40 -3.78 2.49 -1.97
CA PHE A 40 -2.74 2.02 -1.08
C PHE A 40 -1.88 3.15 -0.50
N THR A 41 -1.69 4.25 -1.24
CA THR A 41 -0.79 5.34 -0.85
C THR A 41 -1.28 6.04 0.41
N ARG A 42 -0.44 6.07 1.45
CA ARG A 42 -0.78 6.55 2.79
C ARG A 42 0.43 7.05 3.56
N VAL A 43 0.19 7.85 4.59
CA VAL A 43 1.23 8.33 5.50
C VAL A 43 1.30 7.40 6.71
N ASP A 44 2.49 6.89 7.01
CA ASP A 44 2.77 6.20 8.26
C ASP A 44 2.78 7.18 9.43
N GLN A 45 1.93 6.96 10.41
CA GLN A 45 1.77 7.85 11.55
C GLN A 45 3.03 7.95 12.41
N SER A 46 3.74 6.83 12.60
CA SER A 46 4.94 6.75 13.44
C SER A 46 6.12 7.53 12.85
N SER A 47 6.34 7.45 11.54
CA SER A 47 7.53 8.01 10.89
C SER A 47 7.25 9.25 10.04
N GLY A 48 6.01 9.47 9.65
CA GLY A 48 5.63 10.52 8.69
C GLY A 48 6.05 10.23 7.25
N LEU A 49 6.58 9.04 6.98
CA LEU A 49 6.91 8.58 5.63
C LEU A 49 5.65 8.24 4.85
N ILE A 50 5.67 8.41 3.54
CA ILE A 50 4.60 7.95 2.67
C ILE A 50 4.94 6.55 2.18
N VAL A 51 4.03 5.59 2.34
CA VAL A 51 4.18 4.27 1.74
C VAL A 51 3.27 4.17 0.52
N THR A 52 3.83 3.75 -0.59
CA THR A 52 3.14 3.61 -1.88
C THR A 52 3.55 2.34 -2.61
N ARG A 53 2.76 1.95 -3.61
CA ARG A 53 3.07 0.84 -4.51
C ARG A 53 3.12 1.34 -5.94
N ILE A 54 4.07 0.81 -6.71
CA ILE A 54 4.24 1.14 -8.12
C ILE A 54 4.26 -0.16 -8.92
N ALA A 55 3.63 -0.15 -10.09
CA ALA A 55 3.69 -1.24 -11.05
C ALA A 55 3.90 -0.69 -12.46
N GLU A 56 4.61 -1.44 -13.28
CA GLU A 56 4.71 -1.18 -14.71
C GLU A 56 3.65 -1.95 -15.48
N GLY A 57 3.11 -1.34 -16.53
CA GLY A 57 2.05 -1.94 -17.31
C GLY A 57 2.05 -1.52 -18.77
N LYS A 58 0.96 -1.88 -19.45
CA LYS A 58 0.68 -1.52 -20.84
C LYS A 58 -0.42 -0.46 -20.87
N ALA A 59 -0.75 0.04 -22.09
CA ALA A 59 -1.65 1.17 -22.29
C ALA A 59 -3.00 1.16 -21.52
N ASN A 60 -3.49 0.02 -21.10
CA ASN A 60 -4.78 -0.10 -20.39
C ASN A 60 -4.64 -0.50 -18.91
N GLY A 61 -3.52 -0.22 -18.30
CA GLY A 61 -3.26 -0.53 -16.90
C GLY A 61 -1.94 -1.27 -16.68
N PRO A 62 -1.56 -1.55 -15.42
CA PRO A 62 -0.32 -2.22 -15.07
C PRO A 62 -0.15 -3.55 -15.79
N TYR A 63 -1.22 -4.33 -15.90
CA TYR A 63 -1.25 -5.60 -16.65
C TYR A 63 -2.58 -5.77 -17.36
N LYS A 64 -2.58 -6.49 -18.49
CA LYS A 64 -3.79 -6.70 -19.29
C LYS A 64 -4.98 -7.26 -18.49
N ASN A 65 -4.72 -8.11 -17.52
CA ASN A 65 -5.72 -8.76 -16.67
C ASN A 65 -5.45 -8.43 -15.18
N TRP A 66 -5.08 -7.20 -14.88
CA TRP A 66 -4.87 -6.77 -13.50
C TRP A 66 -6.20 -6.82 -12.71
N PRO A 67 -6.22 -7.29 -11.46
CA PRO A 67 -5.10 -7.80 -10.66
C PRO A 67 -4.76 -9.29 -10.91
N ALA A 68 -5.49 -9.98 -11.75
CA ALA A 68 -5.39 -11.44 -11.92
C ALA A 68 -4.04 -11.92 -12.49
N SER A 69 -3.37 -11.10 -13.31
CA SER A 69 -2.07 -11.48 -13.88
C SER A 69 -0.88 -11.24 -12.97
N LYS A 70 -1.08 -10.57 -11.86
CA LYS A 70 -0.14 -10.40 -10.75
C LYS A 70 1.32 -10.31 -11.19
N GLY A 71 1.70 -9.16 -11.66
CA GLY A 71 3.10 -8.87 -11.93
C GLY A 71 3.79 -8.27 -10.71
N PRO A 72 5.07 -7.95 -10.81
CA PRO A 72 5.81 -7.34 -9.72
C PRO A 72 5.24 -5.98 -9.35
N ILE A 73 4.91 -5.82 -8.08
CA ILE A 73 4.57 -4.56 -7.46
C ILE A 73 5.77 -4.15 -6.63
N LEU A 74 6.28 -2.96 -6.91
CA LEU A 74 7.37 -2.37 -6.14
C LEU A 74 6.76 -1.54 -5.00
N VAL A 75 7.20 -1.81 -3.78
CA VAL A 75 6.72 -1.10 -2.59
C VAL A 75 7.80 -0.17 -2.08
N PHE A 76 7.44 1.08 -1.85
CA PHE A 76 8.38 2.13 -1.42
C PHE A 76 7.85 2.89 -0.21
N ALA A 77 8.80 3.39 0.60
CA ALA A 77 8.55 4.47 1.53
C ALA A 77 9.27 5.74 1.05
N LEU A 78 8.60 6.88 1.13
CA LEU A 78 9.10 8.16 0.65
C LEU A 78 9.32 9.11 1.82
N ASP A 79 10.52 9.68 1.91
CA ASP A 79 10.85 10.79 2.79
C ASP A 79 10.81 12.08 1.99
N CYS A 80 9.69 12.79 2.04
CA CYS A 80 9.51 14.02 1.28
C CYS A 80 10.40 15.18 1.76
N ALA A 81 10.81 15.17 3.02
CA ALA A 81 11.68 16.22 3.57
C ALA A 81 13.14 16.05 3.12
N ALA A 82 13.59 14.79 3.01
CA ALA A 82 14.94 14.46 2.58
C ALA A 82 15.07 14.27 1.07
N ASP A 83 13.96 14.26 0.33
CA ASP A 83 13.89 13.91 -1.11
C ASP A 83 14.50 12.53 -1.39
N LYS A 84 14.13 11.55 -0.56
CA LYS A 84 14.65 10.17 -0.60
C LYS A 84 13.56 9.15 -0.58
N TRP A 85 13.87 7.97 -1.10
CA TRP A 85 12.98 6.82 -1.01
C TRP A 85 13.70 5.59 -0.47
N MET A 86 12.92 4.70 0.09
CA MET A 86 13.37 3.42 0.60
C MET A 86 12.67 2.32 -0.17
N ASP A 87 13.44 1.42 -0.75
CA ASP A 87 12.92 0.21 -1.38
C ASP A 87 12.48 -0.78 -0.28
N LEU A 88 11.19 -1.09 -0.24
CA LEU A 88 10.61 -2.06 0.69
C LEU A 88 10.43 -3.44 0.05
N GLY A 89 10.91 -3.60 -1.18
CA GLY A 89 10.88 -4.86 -1.90
C GLY A 89 9.73 -5.00 -2.89
N MET A 90 9.61 -6.20 -3.45
CA MET A 90 8.56 -6.55 -4.39
C MET A 90 7.45 -7.35 -3.73
N ASP A 91 6.24 -6.99 -4.07
CA ASP A 91 5.03 -7.75 -3.77
C ASP A 91 4.37 -8.16 -5.07
N PHE A 92 4.24 -9.46 -5.31
CA PHE A 92 3.72 -9.98 -6.59
C PHE A 92 2.19 -10.04 -6.63
N ASP A 93 1.54 -9.95 -5.51
CA ASP A 93 0.09 -10.12 -5.40
C ASP A 93 -0.63 -9.15 -4.44
N GLY A 94 0.10 -8.19 -3.91
CA GLY A 94 -0.45 -7.23 -2.96
C GLY A 94 -0.73 -7.81 -1.56
N SER A 95 -0.33 -9.05 -1.32
CA SER A 95 -0.62 -9.75 -0.06
C SER A 95 0.49 -9.65 0.98
N LYS A 96 1.70 -9.29 0.57
CA LYS A 96 2.83 -9.12 1.49
C LYS A 96 2.64 -7.89 2.37
N GLY A 97 2.82 -8.10 3.66
CA GLY A 97 2.98 -7.00 4.60
C GLY A 97 4.32 -6.28 4.41
N LEU A 98 4.47 -5.15 5.08
CA LEU A 98 5.74 -4.42 5.09
C LEU A 98 6.83 -5.24 5.79
N PRO A 99 8.11 -5.16 5.35
CA PRO A 99 9.20 -5.86 5.98
C PRO A 99 9.35 -5.43 7.45
N LYS A 100 9.62 -6.39 8.34
CA LYS A 100 9.85 -6.08 9.76
C LYS A 100 11.04 -5.12 9.89
N GLY A 101 10.87 -4.05 10.65
CA GLY A 101 11.91 -3.05 10.87
C GLY A 101 12.18 -2.11 9.69
N TRP A 102 11.32 -2.09 8.69
CA TRP A 102 11.49 -1.35 7.44
C TRP A 102 11.86 0.14 7.63
N ARG A 103 11.38 0.78 8.69
CA ARG A 103 11.69 2.19 8.96
C ARG A 103 13.18 2.46 9.25
N LYS A 104 13.94 1.43 9.61
CA LYS A 104 15.35 1.55 10.02
C LYS A 104 16.31 0.80 9.11
N GLU A 105 15.83 -0.27 8.49
CA GLU A 105 16.68 -1.23 7.76
C GLU A 105 16.54 -1.11 6.24
N ALA A 106 15.51 -0.41 5.76
CA ALA A 106 15.31 -0.24 4.33
C ALA A 106 16.42 0.63 3.73
N LYS A 107 16.88 0.23 2.55
CA LYS A 107 17.90 0.97 1.80
C LYS A 107 17.34 2.31 1.35
N ILE A 108 18.08 3.38 1.64
CA ILE A 108 17.71 4.75 1.26
C ILE A 108 18.43 5.12 -0.03
N GLU A 109 17.68 5.58 -1.01
CA GLU A 109 18.21 6.02 -2.32
C GLU A 109 17.66 7.40 -2.69
N ASP A 110 18.34 8.09 -3.61
CA ASP A 110 17.82 9.35 -4.13
C ASP A 110 16.61 9.09 -5.02
N ILE A 111 15.59 9.94 -4.91
CA ILE A 111 14.37 9.82 -5.73
C ILE A 111 14.70 10.14 -7.18
N SER A 112 14.51 9.19 -8.09
CA SER A 112 14.76 9.36 -9.52
C SER A 112 13.83 8.53 -10.39
N GLY A 113 13.83 8.79 -11.69
CA GLY A 113 13.06 8.04 -12.69
C GLY A 113 11.55 8.03 -12.43
N ALA A 114 10.91 6.93 -12.74
CA ALA A 114 9.45 6.76 -12.59
C ALA A 114 8.99 6.77 -11.13
N VAL A 115 9.80 6.20 -10.23
CA VAL A 115 9.56 6.25 -8.78
C VAL A 115 9.59 7.70 -8.31
N GLY A 116 10.55 8.49 -8.79
CA GLY A 116 10.66 9.91 -8.45
C GLY A 116 9.42 10.71 -8.84
N LYS A 117 8.86 10.47 -10.01
CA LYS A 117 7.64 11.16 -10.47
C LYS A 117 6.41 10.79 -9.65
N ALA A 118 6.22 9.52 -9.37
CA ALA A 118 5.13 9.06 -8.50
C ALA A 118 5.33 9.55 -7.06
N GLY A 119 6.55 9.53 -6.56
CA GLY A 119 6.92 10.03 -5.25
C GLY A 119 6.68 11.52 -5.09
N LYS A 120 7.06 12.32 -6.08
CA LYS A 120 6.81 13.77 -6.08
C LYS A 120 5.33 14.09 -5.98
N LEU A 121 4.48 13.42 -6.75
CA LEU A 121 3.04 13.58 -6.66
C LEU A 121 2.50 13.20 -5.28
N ALA A 122 2.96 12.08 -4.71
CA ALA A 122 2.56 11.66 -3.37
C ALA A 122 3.00 12.69 -2.32
N CYS A 123 4.19 13.26 -2.45
CA CYS A 123 4.67 14.31 -1.55
C CYS A 123 3.86 15.62 -1.67
N GLU A 124 3.51 16.03 -2.87
CA GLU A 124 2.67 17.22 -3.12
C GLU A 124 1.26 17.07 -2.54
N THR A 125 0.76 15.84 -2.46
CA THR A 125 -0.58 15.53 -1.95
C THR A 125 -0.58 14.96 -0.52
N LYS A 126 0.55 14.97 0.16
CA LYS A 126 0.76 14.32 1.47
C LYS A 126 -0.30 14.64 2.50
N ASP A 127 -0.73 15.90 2.57
CA ASP A 127 -1.69 16.36 3.57
C ASP A 127 -3.12 15.81 3.34
N THR A 128 -3.40 15.31 2.15
CA THR A 128 -4.68 14.69 1.77
C THR A 128 -4.68 13.18 1.91
N LEU A 129 -3.51 12.57 2.10
CA LEU A 129 -3.38 11.13 2.20
C LEU A 129 -3.89 10.59 3.55
N PRO A 130 -4.45 9.38 3.58
CA PRO A 130 -4.81 8.72 4.82
C PRO A 130 -3.58 8.58 5.74
N LYS A 131 -3.76 8.92 7.01
CA LYS A 131 -2.73 8.71 8.05
C LYS A 131 -3.08 7.46 8.82
N VAL A 132 -2.21 6.46 8.78
CA VAL A 132 -2.43 5.17 9.44
C VAL A 132 -1.17 4.71 10.15
N GLU A 133 -1.34 3.96 11.24
CA GLU A 133 -0.22 3.26 11.86
C GLU A 133 0.07 1.99 11.04
N LEU A 134 1.26 1.92 10.44
CA LEU A 134 1.69 0.77 9.67
C LEU A 134 2.48 -0.20 10.56
N PRO A 135 2.40 -1.51 10.32
CA PRO A 135 3.09 -2.53 11.11
C PRO A 135 4.63 -2.45 10.99
#